data_ba0c13a517f887b4810f5b7feec0fa0e
#
_entry.id   ba0c13a517f887b4810f5b7feec0fa0e
#
_cell.length_a   1.000
_cell.length_b   1.000
_cell.length_c   1.000
_cell.angle_alpha   90.00
_cell.angle_beta   90.00
_cell.angle_gamma   90.00
#
_symmetry.space_group_name_H-M   'P 1'
#
loop_
_entity.id
_entity.type
_entity.pdbx_description
1 polymer ?
#
loop_
_entity_poly.entity_id
_entity_poly.type
_entity_poly.pdbx_seq_one_letter_code
_entity_poly.pdbx_strand_id
1 'polypeptide(L)'
;NQKIEDKCKKYIFLLGIVAAIGTGIQLVFFGSLVPLIIFILYEIFYFKKIVNKNFSKKKLLYDALKCFIIFYILLIIFWVDTHQNIFILPFEYLAGTLKDSYWTGWSYNLLNGNFLLSNEVSFLYIAESLLYKSPEYFIFLYIVFIYTFLFFNDSYRKEFKNFNYKIFFIIINIIYPTISLVVIPYPVYDGIRLFLWTLPLLSIIPSLSLFFLFINNKLIFFKFINLIVSILFIGFLINFIKITPYHYTYLNYFAGNKTNLNSKFENDYWGASIKELISKFDFNNEKILISSCGVNEGIAKKYFKQRGFSKAQFVTLDEADYVIMTNR
;
A
#
# COMPACT_ATOMS: atom_id res chain seq x y z
N ASN A 1 1.76 36.92 15.88
CA ASN A 1 2.23 36.64 14.50
C ASN A 1 3.54 35.88 14.51
N GLN A 2 4.52 36.17 15.35
CA GLN A 2 5.80 35.46 15.43
C GLN A 2 5.62 33.96 15.80
N LYS A 3 4.74 33.62 16.76
CA LYS A 3 4.40 32.21 17.11
C LYS A 3 3.82 31.40 15.95
N ILE A 4 3.08 32.06 15.04
CA ILE A 4 2.52 31.38 13.84
C ILE A 4 3.63 31.14 12.81
N GLU A 5 4.54 32.11 12.64
CA GLU A 5 5.69 31.96 11.72
C GLU A 5 6.66 30.88 12.18
N ASP A 6 6.93 30.76 13.47
CA ASP A 6 7.80 29.72 14.03
C ASP A 6 7.16 28.33 13.90
N LYS A 7 5.84 28.21 14.07
CA LYS A 7 5.10 26.97 13.77
C LYS A 7 5.22 26.61 12.29
N CYS A 8 5.07 27.55 11.36
CA CYS A 8 5.20 27.29 9.92
C CYS A 8 6.62 26.79 9.57
N LYS A 9 7.67 27.37 10.12
CA LYS A 9 9.05 26.93 9.91
C LYS A 9 9.26 25.46 10.34
N LYS A 10 8.74 25.10 11.53
CA LYS A 10 8.80 23.72 12.03
C LYS A 10 8.10 22.74 11.09
N TYR A 11 6.93 23.07 10.56
CA TYR A 11 6.21 22.17 9.64
C TYR A 11 6.89 22.05 8.29
N ILE A 12 7.51 23.11 7.75
CA ILE A 12 8.30 23.05 6.50
C ILE A 12 9.48 22.11 6.67
N PHE A 13 10.20 22.22 7.79
CA PHE A 13 11.30 21.34 8.13
C PHE A 13 10.86 19.87 8.23
N LEU A 14 9.79 19.61 9.00
CA LEU A 14 9.22 18.27 9.16
C LEU A 14 8.75 17.69 7.82
N LEU A 15 8.13 18.49 6.95
CA LEU A 15 7.67 18.04 5.65
C LEU A 15 8.84 17.58 4.78
N GLY A 16 9.93 18.34 4.74
CA GLY A 16 11.15 17.95 4.02
C GLY A 16 11.75 16.65 4.54
N ILE A 17 11.82 16.47 5.86
CA ILE A 17 12.31 15.24 6.48
C ILE A 17 11.42 14.04 6.13
N VAL A 18 10.11 14.16 6.36
CA VAL A 18 9.16 13.04 6.13
C VAL A 18 9.11 12.66 4.66
N ALA A 19 9.13 13.65 3.77
CA ALA A 19 9.19 13.39 2.33
C ALA A 19 10.48 12.66 1.93
N ALA A 20 11.64 13.05 2.48
CA ALA A 20 12.91 12.38 2.21
C ALA A 20 12.93 10.94 2.74
N ILE A 21 12.47 10.71 3.97
CA ILE A 21 12.39 9.37 4.55
C ILE A 21 11.44 8.49 3.73
N GLY A 22 10.24 8.98 3.41
CA GLY A 22 9.26 8.22 2.62
C GLY A 22 9.80 7.84 1.25
N THR A 23 10.44 8.79 0.55
CA THR A 23 11.05 8.55 -0.77
C THR A 23 12.27 7.63 -0.67
N GLY A 24 13.08 7.78 0.37
CA GLY A 24 14.27 6.93 0.61
C GLY A 24 13.92 5.48 0.91
N ILE A 25 12.79 5.23 1.59
CA ILE A 25 12.29 3.87 1.84
C ILE A 25 11.65 3.27 0.58
N GLN A 26 10.87 4.06 -0.14
CA GLN A 26 10.16 3.61 -1.33
C GLN A 26 10.04 4.74 -2.35
N LEU A 27 10.73 4.59 -3.49
CA LEU A 27 10.78 5.59 -4.56
C LEU A 27 9.38 6.01 -5.06
N VAL A 28 8.45 5.06 -5.17
CA VAL A 28 7.06 5.32 -5.60
C VAL A 28 6.34 6.32 -4.68
N PHE A 29 6.77 6.44 -3.41
CA PHE A 29 6.22 7.44 -2.49
C PHE A 29 6.43 8.88 -3.01
N PHE A 30 7.51 9.16 -3.74
CA PHE A 30 7.69 10.49 -4.35
C PHE A 30 6.53 10.86 -5.27
N GLY A 31 6.01 9.90 -6.02
CA GLY A 31 4.81 10.08 -6.84
C GLY A 31 3.58 10.51 -6.02
N SER A 32 3.46 10.08 -4.76
CA SER A 32 2.36 10.44 -3.87
C SER A 32 2.32 11.93 -3.51
N LEU A 33 3.43 12.64 -3.66
CA LEU A 33 3.51 14.09 -3.41
C LEU A 33 2.91 14.91 -4.56
N VAL A 34 2.77 14.34 -5.76
CA VAL A 34 2.25 15.02 -6.95
C VAL A 34 0.81 15.53 -6.74
N PRO A 35 -0.17 14.71 -6.30
CA PRO A 35 -1.52 15.21 -6.06
C PRO A 35 -1.58 16.27 -4.95
N LEU A 36 -0.70 16.18 -3.94
CA LEU A 36 -0.58 17.20 -2.91
C LEU A 36 -0.12 18.54 -3.50
N ILE A 37 0.90 18.50 -4.35
CA ILE A 37 1.44 19.70 -5.02
C ILE A 37 0.37 20.31 -5.93
N ILE A 38 -0.29 19.51 -6.75
CA ILE A 38 -1.38 19.95 -7.64
C ILE A 38 -2.49 20.60 -6.82
N PHE A 39 -2.90 19.96 -5.71
CA PHE A 39 -3.95 20.49 -4.85
C PHE A 39 -3.56 21.82 -4.20
N ILE A 40 -2.33 21.96 -3.73
CA ILE A 40 -1.81 23.23 -3.19
C ILE A 40 -1.84 24.33 -4.25
N LEU A 41 -1.44 24.03 -5.48
CA LEU A 41 -1.48 24.97 -6.59
C LEU A 41 -2.93 25.39 -6.90
N TYR A 42 -3.86 24.43 -6.98
CA TYR A 42 -5.29 24.73 -7.17
C TYR A 42 -5.85 25.57 -6.04
N GLU A 43 -5.48 25.30 -4.79
CA GLU A 43 -5.91 26.11 -3.63
C GLU A 43 -5.42 27.56 -3.76
N ILE A 44 -4.18 27.76 -4.16
CA ILE A 44 -3.58 29.09 -4.27
C ILE A 44 -4.19 29.90 -5.42
N PHE A 45 -4.41 29.27 -6.57
CA PHE A 45 -4.81 29.99 -7.77
C PHE A 45 -6.33 30.08 -7.94
N TYR A 46 -7.08 29.06 -7.56
CA TYR A 46 -8.50 28.93 -7.87
C TYR A 46 -9.41 28.93 -6.63
N PHE A 47 -9.23 27.99 -5.72
CA PHE A 47 -10.19 27.78 -4.65
C PHE A 47 -10.14 28.85 -3.56
N LYS A 48 -8.98 29.30 -3.14
CA LYS A 48 -8.74 30.35 -2.12
C LYS A 48 -9.57 30.16 -0.84
N LYS A 49 -9.85 28.92 -0.46
CA LYS A 49 -10.69 28.58 0.71
C LYS A 49 -9.90 28.50 2.02
N ILE A 50 -8.66 28.03 1.92
CA ILE A 50 -7.75 27.84 3.06
C ILE A 50 -6.73 28.98 3.11
N VAL A 51 -6.31 29.47 1.94
CA VAL A 51 -5.32 30.53 1.81
C VAL A 51 -5.89 31.87 2.31
N ASN A 52 -5.20 32.46 3.27
CA ASN A 52 -5.61 33.74 3.86
C ASN A 52 -5.36 34.91 2.88
N LYS A 53 -6.11 36.03 3.04
CA LYS A 53 -5.97 37.25 2.22
C LYS A 53 -4.53 37.84 2.20
N ASN A 54 -3.73 37.56 3.23
CA ASN A 54 -2.34 38.01 3.37
C ASN A 54 -1.30 37.00 2.85
N PHE A 55 -1.69 36.09 1.98
CA PHE A 55 -0.79 35.07 1.44
C PHE A 55 0.26 35.68 0.50
N SER A 56 1.53 35.44 0.80
CA SER A 56 2.65 35.88 -0.03
C SER A 56 3.18 34.73 -0.89
N LYS A 57 3.08 34.86 -2.22
CA LYS A 57 3.63 33.90 -3.18
C LYS A 57 5.17 33.78 -3.07
N LYS A 58 5.87 34.90 -2.77
CA LYS A 58 7.32 34.90 -2.55
C LYS A 58 7.71 34.06 -1.35
N LYS A 59 6.94 34.20 -0.23
CA LYS A 59 7.18 33.39 0.96
C LYS A 59 6.94 31.91 0.70
N LEU A 60 5.88 31.55 -0.04
CA LEU A 60 5.62 30.16 -0.42
C LEU A 60 6.77 29.58 -1.22
N LEU A 61 7.27 30.31 -2.23
CA LEU A 61 8.39 29.83 -3.06
C LEU A 61 9.65 29.61 -2.20
N TYR A 62 9.95 30.52 -1.29
CA TYR A 62 11.06 30.40 -0.37
C TYR A 62 10.92 29.22 0.59
N ASP A 63 9.72 29.00 1.11
CA ASP A 63 9.42 27.88 1.99
C ASP A 63 9.47 26.54 1.23
N ALA A 64 8.98 26.50 -0.02
CA ALA A 64 9.10 25.34 -0.91
C ALA A 64 10.58 25.02 -1.23
N LEU A 65 11.39 26.04 -1.51
CA LEU A 65 12.82 25.86 -1.74
C LEU A 65 13.53 25.29 -0.51
N LYS A 66 13.22 25.80 0.68
CA LYS A 66 13.76 25.25 1.94
C LYS A 66 13.37 23.78 2.12
N CYS A 67 12.08 23.48 1.93
CA CYS A 67 11.58 22.11 2.01
C CYS A 67 12.32 21.19 1.03
N PHE A 68 12.52 21.65 -0.21
CA PHE A 68 13.25 20.91 -1.25
C PHE A 68 14.72 20.71 -0.88
N ILE A 69 15.41 21.73 -0.38
CA ILE A 69 16.81 21.60 0.05
C ILE A 69 16.96 20.56 1.16
N ILE A 70 16.09 20.61 2.18
CA ILE A 70 16.10 19.63 3.28
C ILE A 70 15.83 18.22 2.74
N PHE A 71 14.81 18.07 1.91
CA PHE A 71 14.47 16.83 1.23
C PHE A 71 15.67 16.27 0.46
N TYR A 72 16.31 17.10 -0.35
CA TYR A 72 17.38 16.68 -1.23
C TYR A 72 18.65 16.28 -0.46
N ILE A 73 19.06 17.07 0.53
CA ILE A 73 20.22 16.74 1.39
C ILE A 73 20.01 15.40 2.10
N LEU A 74 18.84 15.20 2.69
CA LEU A 74 18.55 13.94 3.39
C LEU A 74 18.45 12.75 2.43
N LEU A 75 17.90 12.95 1.24
CA LEU A 75 17.82 11.90 0.22
C LEU A 75 19.23 11.44 -0.20
N ILE A 76 20.15 12.37 -0.44
CA ILE A 76 21.55 12.04 -0.76
C ILE A 76 22.19 11.26 0.41
N ILE A 77 21.95 11.67 1.66
CA ILE A 77 22.51 10.97 2.83
C ILE A 77 22.03 9.51 2.86
N PHE A 78 20.76 9.22 2.53
CA PHE A 78 20.22 7.87 2.52
C PHE A 78 20.65 7.07 1.29
N TRP A 79 20.85 7.71 0.13
CA TRP A 79 21.18 7.05 -1.12
C TRP A 79 22.68 7.09 -1.40
N VAL A 80 23.42 6.21 -0.75
CA VAL A 80 24.88 6.14 -0.82
C VAL A 80 25.39 6.02 -2.28
N ASP A 81 24.67 5.27 -3.12
CA ASP A 81 25.05 5.09 -4.53
C ASP A 81 25.02 6.38 -5.34
N THR A 82 24.27 7.39 -4.88
CA THR A 82 24.22 8.71 -5.54
C THR A 82 25.44 9.59 -5.21
N HIS A 83 26.30 9.19 -4.27
CA HIS A 83 27.48 9.96 -3.88
C HIS A 83 28.52 10.11 -5.01
N GLN A 84 28.47 9.24 -6.02
CA GLN A 84 29.34 9.37 -7.20
C GLN A 84 29.00 10.63 -8.03
N ASN A 85 27.71 11.01 -8.09
CA ASN A 85 27.27 12.25 -8.73
C ASN A 85 25.97 12.73 -8.07
N ILE A 86 26.12 13.52 -7.02
CA ILE A 86 25.01 14.02 -6.20
C ILE A 86 24.04 14.92 -6.96
N PHE A 87 24.43 15.48 -8.12
CA PHE A 87 23.58 16.38 -8.88
C PHE A 87 22.73 15.68 -9.95
N ILE A 88 23.16 14.54 -10.45
CA ILE A 88 22.50 13.84 -11.56
C ILE A 88 21.83 12.56 -11.08
N LEU A 89 22.56 11.69 -10.37
CA LEU A 89 22.08 10.35 -10.01
C LEU A 89 20.78 10.32 -9.21
N PRO A 90 20.50 11.22 -8.23
CA PRO A 90 19.21 11.21 -7.54
C PRO A 90 18.02 11.43 -8.48
N PHE A 91 18.19 12.28 -9.50
CA PHE A 91 17.15 12.52 -10.50
C PHE A 91 17.00 11.36 -11.47
N GLU A 92 18.12 10.72 -11.87
CA GLU A 92 18.08 9.51 -12.70
C GLU A 92 17.37 8.36 -11.98
N TYR A 93 17.61 8.15 -10.69
CA TYR A 93 16.89 7.15 -9.91
C TYR A 93 15.40 7.46 -9.82
N LEU A 94 15.02 8.71 -9.56
CA LEU A 94 13.62 9.11 -9.54
C LEU A 94 12.95 8.94 -10.92
N ALA A 95 13.64 9.31 -11.99
CA ALA A 95 13.14 9.13 -13.35
C ALA A 95 13.11 7.65 -13.76
N GLY A 96 14.09 6.87 -13.32
CA GLY A 96 14.23 5.46 -13.61
C GLY A 96 13.08 4.60 -13.06
N THR A 97 12.42 5.04 -11.98
CA THR A 97 11.22 4.35 -11.46
C THR A 97 10.05 4.35 -12.44
N LEU A 98 10.06 5.26 -13.41
CA LEU A 98 9.06 5.36 -14.46
C LEU A 98 9.47 4.60 -15.74
N LYS A 99 10.64 3.95 -15.74
CA LYS A 99 11.17 3.22 -16.87
C LYS A 99 11.47 1.77 -16.49
N ASP A 100 11.17 0.84 -17.38
CA ASP A 100 11.41 -0.59 -17.19
C ASP A 100 12.90 -0.94 -16.97
N SER A 101 13.82 -0.09 -17.41
CA SER A 101 15.26 -0.33 -17.34
C SER A 101 15.86 -0.47 -15.94
N TYR A 102 15.21 0.06 -14.92
CA TYR A 102 15.65 -0.03 -13.52
C TYR A 102 14.88 -1.08 -12.71
N TRP A 103 13.87 -1.70 -13.33
CA TRP A 103 13.07 -2.66 -12.62
C TRP A 103 13.69 -4.06 -12.65
N THR A 104 13.90 -4.63 -11.46
CA THR A 104 14.48 -5.97 -11.27
C THR A 104 13.54 -6.90 -10.51
N GLY A 105 12.26 -6.52 -10.38
CA GLY A 105 11.26 -7.28 -9.64
C GLY A 105 10.70 -8.47 -10.43
N TRP A 106 9.64 -9.06 -9.91
CA TRP A 106 8.98 -10.20 -10.51
C TRP A 106 8.18 -9.81 -11.76
N SER A 107 8.31 -10.58 -12.82
CA SER A 107 7.75 -10.24 -14.15
C SER A 107 6.24 -10.46 -14.26
N TYR A 108 5.66 -11.30 -13.40
CA TYR A 108 4.26 -11.71 -13.48
C TYR A 108 3.52 -11.46 -12.18
N ASN A 109 2.21 -11.27 -12.29
CA ASN A 109 1.26 -11.22 -11.19
C ASN A 109 0.15 -12.25 -11.45
N LEU A 110 -0.40 -12.82 -10.40
CA LEU A 110 -1.60 -13.65 -10.46
C LEU A 110 -2.74 -12.93 -9.72
N LEU A 111 -3.71 -12.43 -10.46
CA LEU A 111 -4.86 -11.74 -9.89
C LEU A 111 -6.15 -12.26 -10.53
N ASN A 112 -7.07 -12.75 -9.70
CA ASN A 112 -8.38 -13.29 -10.09
C ASN A 112 -8.31 -14.35 -11.22
N GLY A 113 -7.26 -15.20 -11.17
CA GLY A 113 -7.03 -16.27 -12.13
C GLY A 113 -6.34 -15.85 -13.43
N ASN A 114 -5.98 -14.59 -13.58
CA ASN A 114 -5.26 -14.08 -14.74
C ASN A 114 -3.79 -13.86 -14.42
N PHE A 115 -2.91 -14.38 -15.27
CA PHE A 115 -1.50 -14.03 -15.26
C PHE A 115 -1.29 -12.73 -16.02
N LEU A 116 -0.75 -11.73 -15.34
CA LEU A 116 -0.54 -10.40 -15.88
C LEU A 116 0.95 -10.07 -15.82
N LEU A 117 1.51 -9.57 -16.92
CA LEU A 117 2.85 -9.00 -16.90
C LEU A 117 2.85 -7.74 -16.02
N SER A 118 3.90 -7.55 -15.24
CA SER A 118 3.98 -6.43 -14.28
C SER A 118 3.95 -5.05 -14.96
N ASN A 119 4.40 -4.96 -16.20
CA ASN A 119 4.36 -3.75 -17.04
C ASN A 119 3.07 -3.61 -17.87
N GLU A 120 2.20 -4.61 -17.87
CA GLU A 120 0.94 -4.65 -18.65
C GLU A 120 -0.30 -4.80 -17.76
N VAL A 121 -0.18 -4.49 -16.47
CA VAL A 121 -1.32 -4.60 -15.55
C VAL A 121 -2.46 -3.66 -15.96
N SER A 122 -3.68 -4.15 -15.82
CA SER A 122 -4.88 -3.34 -16.01
C SER A 122 -4.90 -2.18 -15.00
N PHE A 123 -5.49 -1.04 -15.41
CA PHE A 123 -5.75 0.07 -14.49
C PHE A 123 -6.63 -0.33 -13.29
N LEU A 124 -7.39 -1.40 -13.40
CA LEU A 124 -8.20 -1.94 -12.30
C LEU A 124 -7.39 -2.76 -11.30
N TYR A 125 -6.14 -3.12 -11.59
CA TYR A 125 -5.31 -3.98 -10.75
C TYR A 125 -5.27 -3.54 -9.28
N ILE A 126 -5.07 -2.25 -9.04
CA ILE A 126 -5.01 -1.69 -7.67
C ILE A 126 -6.38 -1.79 -7.00
N ALA A 127 -7.45 -1.44 -7.72
CA ALA A 127 -8.81 -1.48 -7.20
C ALA A 127 -9.25 -2.92 -6.88
N GLU A 128 -8.96 -3.88 -7.75
CA GLU A 128 -9.23 -5.30 -7.51
C GLU A 128 -8.39 -5.85 -6.36
N SER A 129 -7.11 -5.53 -6.30
CA SER A 129 -6.24 -5.93 -5.18
C SER A 129 -6.75 -5.38 -3.85
N LEU A 130 -7.20 -4.13 -3.81
CA LEU A 130 -7.82 -3.53 -2.62
C LEU A 130 -9.15 -4.21 -2.28
N LEU A 131 -9.98 -4.53 -3.27
CA LEU A 131 -11.26 -5.20 -3.06
C LEU A 131 -11.06 -6.55 -2.38
N TYR A 132 -10.14 -7.38 -2.86
CA TYR A 132 -9.94 -8.73 -2.32
C TYR A 132 -9.11 -8.78 -1.03
N LYS A 133 -8.22 -7.81 -0.80
CA LYS A 133 -7.37 -7.75 0.38
C LYS A 133 -7.91 -6.87 1.51
N SER A 134 -8.99 -6.12 1.29
CA SER A 134 -9.63 -5.33 2.35
C SER A 134 -10.61 -6.18 3.17
N PRO A 135 -10.68 -6.00 4.49
CA PRO A 135 -11.69 -6.65 5.32
C PRO A 135 -13.12 -6.31 4.90
N GLU A 136 -14.07 -7.25 5.05
CA GLU A 136 -15.47 -7.06 4.65
C GLU A 136 -16.15 -5.89 5.36
N TYR A 137 -15.87 -5.71 6.67
CA TYR A 137 -16.41 -4.56 7.42
C TYR A 137 -15.91 -3.24 6.88
N PHE A 138 -14.68 -3.21 6.34
CA PHE A 138 -14.07 -2.02 5.76
C PHE A 138 -14.78 -1.64 4.45
N ILE A 139 -15.03 -2.61 3.58
CA ILE A 139 -15.78 -2.44 2.33
C ILE A 139 -17.22 -1.99 2.63
N PHE A 140 -17.87 -2.62 3.62
CA PHE A 140 -19.21 -2.24 4.04
C PHE A 140 -19.28 -0.80 4.56
N LEU A 141 -18.28 -0.34 5.31
CA LEU A 141 -18.19 1.04 5.79
C LEU A 141 -17.99 2.05 4.65
N TYR A 142 -17.36 1.68 3.53
CA TYR A 142 -17.33 2.54 2.34
C TYR A 142 -18.74 2.72 1.76
N ILE A 143 -19.55 1.66 1.68
CA ILE A 143 -20.93 1.74 1.23
C ILE A 143 -21.74 2.64 2.17
N VAL A 144 -21.57 2.48 3.49
CA VAL A 144 -22.20 3.34 4.49
C VAL A 144 -21.77 4.79 4.32
N PHE A 145 -20.50 5.06 4.03
CA PHE A 145 -20.01 6.42 3.77
C PHE A 145 -20.71 7.03 2.56
N ILE A 146 -20.77 6.32 1.45
CA ILE A 146 -21.44 6.82 0.24
C ILE A 146 -22.90 7.18 0.54
N TYR A 147 -23.61 6.29 1.22
CA TYR A 147 -25.00 6.54 1.63
C TYR A 147 -25.11 7.77 2.54
N THR A 148 -24.32 7.85 3.60
CA THR A 148 -24.37 8.96 4.55
C THR A 148 -23.87 10.28 3.97
N PHE A 149 -22.91 10.24 3.05
CA PHE A 149 -22.43 11.42 2.33
C PHE A 149 -23.49 11.99 1.40
N LEU A 150 -24.27 11.14 0.71
CA LEU A 150 -25.33 11.58 -0.20
C LEU A 150 -26.54 12.14 0.57
N PHE A 151 -26.98 11.50 1.63
CA PHE A 151 -28.25 11.82 2.29
C PHE A 151 -28.08 12.62 3.60
N PHE A 152 -26.92 12.61 4.23
CA PHE A 152 -26.68 13.24 5.55
C PHE A 152 -25.41 14.09 5.58
N ASN A 153 -24.99 14.66 4.45
CA ASN A 153 -23.77 15.46 4.33
C ASN A 153 -23.70 16.62 5.34
N ASP A 154 -24.86 17.23 5.66
CA ASP A 154 -24.92 18.35 6.61
C ASP A 154 -24.45 17.97 8.03
N SER A 155 -24.61 16.70 8.42
CA SER A 155 -24.08 16.20 9.70
C SER A 155 -22.55 16.27 9.72
N TYR A 156 -21.89 15.88 8.62
CA TYR A 156 -20.44 15.99 8.52
C TYR A 156 -19.96 17.44 8.45
N ARG A 157 -20.69 18.31 7.73
CA ARG A 157 -20.33 19.75 7.60
C ARG A 157 -20.43 20.50 8.91
N LYS A 158 -21.34 20.11 9.81
CA LYS A 158 -21.47 20.69 11.16
C LYS A 158 -20.23 20.40 12.01
N GLU A 159 -19.71 19.16 11.91
CA GLU A 159 -18.57 18.72 12.71
C GLU A 159 -17.22 19.09 12.09
N PHE A 160 -17.11 19.03 10.78
CA PHE A 160 -15.83 19.23 10.07
C PHE A 160 -15.86 20.45 9.15
N LYS A 161 -15.12 21.48 9.51
CA LYS A 161 -14.96 22.69 8.68
C LYS A 161 -14.39 22.31 7.30
N ASN A 162 -15.01 22.81 6.22
CA ASN A 162 -14.64 22.55 4.83
C ASN A 162 -14.65 21.05 4.47
N PHE A 163 -15.60 20.28 5.02
CA PHE A 163 -15.67 18.84 4.89
C PHE A 163 -15.55 18.35 3.43
N ASN A 164 -16.45 18.77 2.54
CA ASN A 164 -16.47 18.32 1.15
C ASN A 164 -15.16 18.57 0.42
N TYR A 165 -14.50 19.68 0.72
CA TYR A 165 -13.22 20.04 0.13
C TYR A 165 -12.10 19.09 0.59
N LYS A 166 -12.08 18.73 1.88
CA LYS A 166 -11.11 17.77 2.44
C LYS A 166 -11.34 16.37 1.90
N ILE A 167 -12.61 15.94 1.84
CA ILE A 167 -12.97 14.62 1.27
C ILE A 167 -12.59 14.53 -0.20
N PHE A 168 -12.85 15.56 -0.98
CA PHE A 168 -12.42 15.60 -2.39
C PHE A 168 -10.91 15.40 -2.54
N PHE A 169 -10.12 16.08 -1.69
CA PHE A 169 -8.67 15.89 -1.67
C PHE A 169 -8.27 14.45 -1.32
N ILE A 170 -8.90 13.85 -0.30
CA ILE A 170 -8.63 12.46 0.11
C ILE A 170 -8.95 11.48 -1.03
N ILE A 171 -10.11 11.64 -1.67
CA ILE A 171 -10.55 10.78 -2.78
C ILE A 171 -9.58 10.87 -3.97
N ILE A 172 -9.14 12.08 -4.35
CA ILE A 172 -8.15 12.24 -5.42
C ILE A 172 -6.86 11.49 -5.10
N ASN A 173 -6.36 11.59 -3.86
CA ASN A 173 -5.15 10.88 -3.45
C ASN A 173 -5.33 9.35 -3.44
N ILE A 174 -6.51 8.85 -3.12
CA ILE A 174 -6.83 7.41 -3.17
C ILE A 174 -6.87 6.90 -4.61
N ILE A 175 -7.46 7.68 -5.52
CA ILE A 175 -7.61 7.29 -6.93
C ILE A 175 -6.33 7.55 -7.74
N TYR A 176 -5.48 8.44 -7.27
CA TYR A 176 -4.27 8.86 -7.98
C TYR A 176 -3.37 7.71 -8.47
N PRO A 177 -3.08 6.65 -7.69
CA PRO A 177 -2.27 5.52 -8.17
C PRO A 177 -2.88 4.83 -9.39
N THR A 178 -4.21 4.66 -9.39
CA THR A 178 -4.94 4.08 -10.53
C THR A 178 -4.89 5.00 -11.75
N ILE A 179 -5.07 6.30 -11.57
CA ILE A 179 -4.95 7.30 -12.65
C ILE A 179 -3.52 7.31 -13.20
N SER A 180 -2.51 7.23 -12.35
CA SER A 180 -1.12 7.24 -12.76
C SER A 180 -0.76 6.04 -13.63
N LEU A 181 -1.31 4.85 -13.36
CA LEU A 181 -1.13 3.66 -14.21
C LEU A 181 -1.70 3.83 -15.62
N VAL A 182 -2.80 4.57 -15.75
CA VAL A 182 -3.40 4.86 -17.08
C VAL A 182 -2.53 5.83 -17.88
N VAL A 183 -1.96 6.85 -17.21
CA VAL A 183 -1.20 7.93 -17.86
C VAL A 183 0.25 7.53 -18.13
N ILE A 184 0.86 6.85 -17.20
CA ILE A 184 2.26 6.41 -17.24
C ILE A 184 2.28 4.96 -16.78
N PRO A 185 2.21 3.97 -17.70
CA PRO A 185 2.35 2.57 -17.34
C PRO A 185 3.72 2.34 -16.68
N TYR A 186 3.71 1.82 -15.47
CA TYR A 186 4.91 1.44 -14.73
C TYR A 186 4.73 0.05 -14.13
N PRO A 187 5.81 -0.71 -13.93
CA PRO A 187 5.72 -2.06 -13.40
C PRO A 187 5.09 -2.10 -12.01
N VAL A 188 4.03 -2.89 -11.85
CA VAL A 188 3.33 -3.12 -10.58
C VAL A 188 3.31 -4.60 -10.28
N TYR A 189 3.66 -4.98 -9.06
CA TYR A 189 3.77 -6.36 -8.61
C TYR A 189 3.50 -6.47 -7.11
N ASP A 190 3.30 -7.71 -6.64
CA ASP A 190 3.04 -8.03 -5.24
C ASP A 190 1.79 -7.31 -4.68
N GLY A 191 0.73 -7.19 -5.48
CA GLY A 191 -0.54 -6.58 -5.08
C GLY A 191 -0.40 -5.09 -4.76
N ILE A 192 -0.83 -4.67 -3.56
CA ILE A 192 -0.83 -3.27 -3.13
C ILE A 192 0.48 -2.82 -2.46
N ARG A 193 1.53 -3.63 -2.48
CA ARG A 193 2.78 -3.34 -1.77
C ARG A 193 3.37 -1.97 -2.09
N LEU A 194 3.37 -1.58 -3.36
CA LEU A 194 3.90 -0.28 -3.79
C LEU A 194 3.02 0.91 -3.36
N PHE A 195 1.78 0.64 -2.93
CA PHE A 195 0.75 1.64 -2.60
C PHE A 195 0.36 1.63 -1.13
N LEU A 196 1.17 1.02 -0.24
CA LEU A 196 0.89 0.97 1.21
C LEU A 196 0.71 2.35 1.83
N TRP A 197 1.32 3.39 1.25
CA TRP A 197 1.15 4.78 1.66
C TRP A 197 -0.29 5.30 1.49
N THR A 198 -1.13 4.65 0.66
CA THR A 198 -2.55 5.00 0.50
C THR A 198 -3.42 4.49 1.64
N LEU A 199 -2.99 3.45 2.39
CA LEU A 199 -3.79 2.82 3.43
C LEU A 199 -4.26 3.78 4.53
N PRO A 200 -3.44 4.72 5.05
CA PRO A 200 -3.92 5.72 5.99
C PRO A 200 -5.05 6.59 5.43
N LEU A 201 -4.97 6.98 4.15
CA LEU A 201 -6.01 7.77 3.48
C LEU A 201 -7.27 6.93 3.25
N LEU A 202 -7.10 5.67 2.82
CA LEU A 202 -8.19 4.72 2.67
C LEU A 202 -8.94 4.50 3.99
N SER A 203 -8.26 4.50 5.14
CA SER A 203 -8.89 4.29 6.44
C SER A 203 -9.70 5.49 6.95
N ILE A 204 -9.48 6.70 6.43
CA ILE A 204 -10.24 7.90 6.82
C ILE A 204 -11.72 7.75 6.48
N ILE A 205 -12.05 7.22 5.30
CA ILE A 205 -13.44 7.10 4.84
C ILE A 205 -14.27 6.14 5.73
N PRO A 206 -13.84 4.91 6.01
CA PRO A 206 -14.50 4.05 6.99
C PRO A 206 -14.58 4.64 8.38
N SER A 207 -13.55 5.36 8.81
CA SER A 207 -13.54 6.04 10.12
C SER A 207 -14.61 7.13 10.21
N LEU A 208 -14.84 7.87 9.13
CA LEU A 208 -15.94 8.85 9.07
C LEU A 208 -17.31 8.19 9.11
N SER A 209 -17.47 7.01 8.52
CA SER A 209 -18.71 6.22 8.65
C SER A 209 -18.96 5.79 10.09
N LEU A 210 -17.93 5.26 10.77
CA LEU A 210 -18.04 4.89 12.17
C LEU A 210 -18.36 6.09 13.06
N PHE A 211 -17.71 7.24 12.83
CA PHE A 211 -18.00 8.49 13.53
C PHE A 211 -19.46 8.90 13.34
N PHE A 212 -19.97 8.87 12.11
CA PHE A 212 -21.36 9.19 11.81
C PHE A 212 -22.33 8.25 12.55
N LEU A 213 -22.07 6.94 12.47
CA LEU A 213 -22.89 5.93 13.13
C LEU A 213 -22.89 6.09 14.65
N PHE A 214 -21.75 6.48 15.24
CA PHE A 214 -21.61 6.74 16.67
C PHE A 214 -22.48 7.91 17.12
N ILE A 215 -22.42 9.05 16.40
CA ILE A 215 -23.20 10.24 16.75
C ILE A 215 -24.70 10.01 16.58
N ASN A 216 -25.10 9.26 15.54
CA ASN A 216 -26.50 9.04 15.19
C ASN A 216 -27.08 7.71 15.75
N ASN A 217 -26.42 7.10 16.72
CA ASN A 217 -26.79 5.80 17.29
C ASN A 217 -28.18 5.75 17.98
N LYS A 218 -28.88 6.87 18.10
CA LYS A 218 -30.26 6.93 18.65
C LYS A 218 -31.29 6.31 17.69
N LEU A 219 -31.05 6.34 16.38
CA LEU A 219 -31.97 5.79 15.38
C LEU A 219 -31.78 4.28 15.27
N ILE A 220 -32.89 3.53 15.28
CA ILE A 220 -32.92 2.04 15.21
C ILE A 220 -32.17 1.56 13.96
N PHE A 221 -32.35 2.23 12.84
CA PHE A 221 -31.66 1.91 11.58
C PHE A 221 -30.14 1.92 11.73
N PHE A 222 -29.56 2.95 12.36
CA PHE A 222 -28.11 3.02 12.55
C PHE A 222 -27.59 2.06 13.61
N LYS A 223 -28.41 1.70 14.60
CA LYS A 223 -28.08 0.61 15.54
C LYS A 223 -27.95 -0.72 14.81
N PHE A 224 -28.83 -0.99 13.85
CA PHE A 224 -28.76 -2.21 13.05
C PHE A 224 -27.51 -2.24 12.16
N ILE A 225 -27.15 -1.11 11.53
CA ILE A 225 -25.90 -0.99 10.76
C ILE A 225 -24.68 -1.23 11.66
N ASN A 226 -24.66 -0.66 12.89
CA ASN A 226 -23.58 -0.89 13.84
C ASN A 226 -23.45 -2.37 14.21
N LEU A 227 -24.59 -3.09 14.39
CA LEU A 227 -24.59 -4.52 14.64
C LEU A 227 -23.95 -5.30 13.47
N ILE A 228 -24.32 -4.98 12.23
CA ILE A 228 -23.72 -5.62 11.04
C ILE A 228 -22.21 -5.36 11.01
N VAL A 229 -21.75 -4.12 11.19
CA VAL A 229 -20.32 -3.78 11.24
C VAL A 229 -19.61 -4.61 12.31
N SER A 230 -20.20 -4.73 13.50
CA SER A 230 -19.62 -5.52 14.60
C SER A 230 -19.50 -7.00 14.27
N ILE A 231 -20.52 -7.59 13.64
CA ILE A 231 -20.49 -9.00 13.20
C ILE A 231 -19.39 -9.21 12.15
N LEU A 232 -19.32 -8.34 11.14
CA LEU A 232 -18.28 -8.43 10.10
C LEU A 232 -16.88 -8.24 10.68
N PHE A 233 -16.72 -7.33 11.65
CA PHE A 233 -15.44 -7.11 12.33
C PHE A 233 -15.01 -8.33 13.15
N ILE A 234 -15.93 -8.97 13.88
CA ILE A 234 -15.63 -10.21 14.61
C ILE A 234 -15.25 -11.33 13.64
N GLY A 235 -15.99 -11.47 12.52
CA GLY A 235 -15.65 -12.44 11.47
C GLY A 235 -14.23 -12.22 10.91
N PHE A 236 -13.87 -10.96 10.64
CA PHE A 236 -12.50 -10.60 10.25
C PHE A 236 -11.48 -10.99 11.32
N LEU A 237 -11.70 -10.65 12.59
CA LEU A 237 -10.78 -10.99 13.67
C LEU A 237 -10.54 -12.49 13.80
N ILE A 238 -11.60 -13.30 13.69
CA ILE A 238 -11.47 -14.76 13.72
C ILE A 238 -10.59 -15.26 12.57
N ASN A 239 -10.81 -14.75 11.33
CA ASN A 239 -9.99 -15.12 10.19
C ASN A 239 -8.54 -14.63 10.36
N PHE A 240 -8.35 -13.42 10.84
CA PHE A 240 -7.03 -12.82 11.06
C PHE A 240 -6.19 -13.61 12.06
N ILE A 241 -6.82 -14.07 13.16
CA ILE A 241 -6.16 -14.94 14.14
C ILE A 241 -5.80 -16.29 13.52
N LYS A 242 -6.70 -16.89 12.72
CA LYS A 242 -6.49 -18.19 12.08
C LYS A 242 -5.30 -18.21 11.11
N ILE A 243 -5.03 -17.10 10.42
CA ILE A 243 -3.91 -16.99 9.47
C ILE A 243 -2.59 -16.52 10.09
N THR A 244 -2.56 -16.31 11.41
CA THR A 244 -1.33 -15.93 12.14
C THR A 244 -0.27 -17.02 11.98
N PRO A 245 1.00 -16.67 11.63
CA PRO A 245 1.58 -15.33 11.49
C PRO A 245 1.54 -14.76 10.06
N TYR A 246 0.82 -15.36 9.13
CA TYR A 246 0.86 -15.07 7.68
C TYR A 246 -0.17 -14.00 7.27
N HIS A 247 -0.32 -12.92 8.03
CA HIS A 247 -1.39 -11.92 7.83
C HIS A 247 -1.40 -11.27 6.46
N TYR A 248 -0.25 -11.16 5.78
CA TYR A 248 -0.17 -10.59 4.43
C TYR A 248 -0.82 -11.47 3.36
N THR A 249 -1.11 -12.75 3.69
CA THR A 249 -1.85 -13.67 2.82
C THR A 249 -3.36 -13.53 2.95
N TYR A 250 -3.85 -12.57 3.74
CA TYR A 250 -5.27 -12.36 3.95
C TYR A 250 -6.00 -12.09 2.63
N LEU A 251 -7.08 -12.81 2.42
CA LEU A 251 -8.07 -12.60 1.38
C LEU A 251 -9.46 -12.67 2.01
N ASN A 252 -10.33 -11.76 1.60
CA ASN A 252 -11.70 -11.71 2.10
C ASN A 252 -12.61 -12.74 1.41
N TYR A 253 -13.87 -12.83 1.83
CA TYR A 253 -14.83 -13.78 1.25
C TYR A 253 -15.17 -13.54 -0.22
N PHE A 254 -14.99 -12.31 -0.73
CA PHE A 254 -15.20 -12.01 -2.16
C PHE A 254 -14.17 -12.69 -3.08
N ALA A 255 -13.02 -13.08 -2.56
CA ALA A 255 -12.02 -13.83 -3.31
C ALA A 255 -12.50 -15.25 -3.70
N GLY A 256 -13.55 -15.75 -3.04
CA GLY A 256 -14.21 -17.02 -3.36
C GLY A 256 -13.79 -18.19 -2.48
N ASN A 257 -13.97 -19.41 -2.99
CA ASN A 257 -13.75 -20.63 -2.21
C ASN A 257 -12.25 -20.86 -1.94
N LYS A 258 -11.91 -21.19 -0.69
CA LYS A 258 -10.53 -21.44 -0.22
C LYS A 258 -9.76 -22.49 -1.01
N THR A 259 -10.44 -23.49 -1.60
CA THR A 259 -9.81 -24.55 -2.38
C THR A 259 -9.15 -24.06 -3.67
N ASN A 260 -9.62 -22.95 -4.24
CA ASN A 260 -9.17 -22.43 -5.52
C ASN A 260 -8.44 -21.07 -5.40
N LEU A 261 -8.15 -20.59 -4.18
CA LEU A 261 -7.49 -19.30 -4.01
C LEU A 261 -6.07 -19.29 -4.60
N ASN A 262 -5.36 -20.40 -4.50
CA ASN A 262 -4.00 -20.53 -4.98
C ASN A 262 -3.88 -20.43 -6.51
N SER A 263 -4.93 -20.79 -7.26
CA SER A 263 -4.97 -20.64 -8.71
C SER A 263 -5.47 -19.28 -9.17
N LYS A 264 -5.96 -18.46 -8.24
CA LYS A 264 -6.54 -17.15 -8.55
C LYS A 264 -5.71 -15.96 -8.07
N PHE A 265 -4.99 -16.12 -6.97
CA PHE A 265 -4.29 -15.00 -6.33
C PHE A 265 -2.88 -15.40 -5.91
N GLU A 266 -1.96 -14.50 -6.13
CA GLU A 266 -0.67 -14.50 -5.45
C GLU A 266 -0.89 -14.38 -3.94
N ASN A 267 -0.52 -15.42 -3.19
CA ASN A 267 -0.81 -15.44 -1.76
C ASN A 267 0.45 -15.40 -0.91
N ASP A 268 1.31 -16.42 -0.97
CA ASP A 268 2.55 -16.48 -0.18
C ASP A 268 3.79 -16.15 -1.04
N TYR A 269 3.78 -14.99 -1.71
CA TYR A 269 4.86 -14.57 -2.61
C TYR A 269 6.23 -14.36 -1.92
N TRP A 270 6.26 -14.24 -0.60
CA TRP A 270 7.50 -14.17 0.18
C TRP A 270 7.99 -15.53 0.67
N GLY A 271 7.20 -16.59 0.51
CA GLY A 271 7.55 -17.92 0.99
C GLY A 271 7.68 -18.01 2.51
N ALA A 272 6.94 -17.19 3.26
CA ALA A 272 7.02 -17.18 4.71
C ALA A 272 6.54 -18.50 5.33
N SER A 273 5.63 -19.23 4.67
CA SER A 273 5.11 -20.53 5.11
C SER A 273 6.09 -21.69 4.90
N ILE A 274 7.16 -21.52 4.13
CA ILE A 274 8.08 -22.61 3.75
C ILE A 274 8.75 -23.24 4.98
N LYS A 275 9.09 -22.43 5.97
CA LYS A 275 9.65 -22.96 7.23
C LYS A 275 8.67 -23.94 7.90
N GLU A 276 7.39 -23.58 7.95
CA GLU A 276 6.34 -24.43 8.53
C GLU A 276 6.06 -25.64 7.66
N LEU A 277 6.01 -25.48 6.32
CA LEU A 277 5.87 -26.56 5.37
C LEU A 277 6.95 -27.63 5.59
N ILE A 278 8.22 -27.26 5.55
CA ILE A 278 9.35 -28.14 5.80
C ILE A 278 9.27 -28.76 7.21
N SER A 279 8.74 -28.03 8.20
CA SER A 279 8.59 -28.55 9.56
C SER A 279 7.54 -29.65 9.69
N LYS A 280 6.50 -29.64 8.89
CA LYS A 280 5.39 -30.61 8.91
C LYS A 280 5.58 -31.79 7.99
N PHE A 281 6.51 -31.68 7.05
CA PHE A 281 6.74 -32.78 6.09
C PHE A 281 7.55 -33.89 6.76
N ASP A 282 7.11 -35.13 6.57
CA ASP A 282 7.82 -36.32 7.04
C ASP A 282 8.62 -36.94 5.90
N PHE A 283 9.92 -36.84 5.98
CA PHE A 283 10.84 -37.30 4.96
C PHE A 283 11.49 -38.65 5.41
N ASN A 284 10.81 -39.62 5.76
CA ASN A 284 11.18 -41.01 6.09
C ASN A 284 12.69 -41.33 6.05
N ASN A 285 13.59 -40.44 6.45
CA ASN A 285 15.06 -40.57 6.50
C ASN A 285 15.78 -41.02 5.22
N GLU A 286 15.14 -40.98 4.07
CA GLU A 286 15.74 -41.33 2.77
C GLU A 286 16.48 -40.16 2.13
N LYS A 287 17.34 -40.44 1.17
CA LYS A 287 17.94 -39.43 0.31
C LYS A 287 16.82 -38.80 -0.53
N ILE A 288 16.65 -37.48 -0.41
CA ILE A 288 15.54 -36.75 -1.07
C ILE A 288 16.15 -35.76 -2.05
N LEU A 289 15.68 -35.79 -3.28
CA LEU A 289 16.01 -34.82 -4.31
C LEU A 289 14.95 -33.69 -4.33
N ILE A 290 15.38 -32.45 -4.12
CA ILE A 290 14.49 -31.32 -3.98
C ILE A 290 14.86 -30.23 -4.99
N SER A 291 13.85 -29.62 -5.58
CA SER A 291 14.01 -28.38 -6.34
C SER A 291 13.22 -27.25 -5.70
N SER A 292 13.59 -26.01 -5.99
CA SER A 292 12.88 -24.82 -5.52
C SER A 292 12.45 -23.94 -6.70
N CYS A 293 11.19 -23.49 -6.68
CA CYS A 293 10.63 -22.59 -7.66
C CYS A 293 10.02 -21.37 -6.96
N GLY A 294 10.44 -20.16 -7.33
CA GLY A 294 9.98 -18.92 -6.70
C GLY A 294 10.50 -18.69 -5.25
N VAL A 295 11.27 -19.62 -4.70
CA VAL A 295 11.88 -19.56 -3.38
C VAL A 295 13.39 -19.46 -3.53
N ASN A 296 14.03 -18.65 -2.69
CA ASN A 296 15.49 -18.67 -2.62
C ASN A 296 15.98 -20.03 -2.08
N GLU A 297 16.71 -20.76 -2.90
CA GLU A 297 17.23 -22.08 -2.58
C GLU A 297 18.07 -22.10 -1.30
N GLY A 298 18.86 -21.05 -1.07
CA GLY A 298 19.68 -20.91 0.15
C GLY A 298 18.84 -20.86 1.43
N ILE A 299 17.65 -20.24 1.36
CA ILE A 299 16.70 -20.18 2.49
C ILE A 299 16.10 -21.57 2.73
N ALA A 300 15.67 -22.26 1.68
CA ALA A 300 15.14 -23.61 1.80
C ALA A 300 16.20 -24.56 2.36
N LYS A 301 17.42 -24.57 1.82
CA LYS A 301 18.56 -25.35 2.34
C LYS A 301 18.79 -25.12 3.83
N LYS A 302 18.73 -23.85 4.28
CA LYS A 302 18.88 -23.50 5.70
C LYS A 302 17.82 -24.17 6.58
N TYR A 303 16.56 -24.17 6.15
CA TYR A 303 15.47 -24.78 6.92
C TYR A 303 15.57 -26.31 6.96
N PHE A 304 15.95 -26.97 5.86
CA PHE A 304 16.24 -28.40 5.86
C PHE A 304 17.36 -28.76 6.81
N LYS A 305 18.47 -28.01 6.78
CA LYS A 305 19.60 -28.20 7.71
C LYS A 305 19.18 -27.99 9.18
N GLN A 306 18.38 -26.97 9.47
CA GLN A 306 17.89 -26.70 10.83
C GLN A 306 17.02 -27.85 11.37
N ARG A 307 16.33 -28.56 10.49
CA ARG A 307 15.51 -29.73 10.89
C ARG A 307 16.28 -31.05 10.93
N GLY A 308 17.57 -31.03 10.63
CA GLY A 308 18.42 -32.23 10.67
C GLY A 308 18.39 -33.09 9.40
N PHE A 309 17.75 -32.63 8.32
CA PHE A 309 17.74 -33.33 7.02
C PHE A 309 19.04 -33.07 6.25
N SER A 310 20.12 -33.72 6.66
CA SER A 310 21.43 -33.62 6.00
C SER A 310 21.49 -34.36 4.64
N LYS A 311 20.55 -35.25 4.37
CA LYS A 311 20.47 -36.03 3.14
C LYS A 311 19.63 -35.39 2.02
N ALA A 312 19.03 -34.23 2.27
CA ALA A 312 18.33 -33.46 1.25
C ALA A 312 19.34 -32.85 0.26
N GLN A 313 19.23 -33.20 -1.00
CA GLN A 313 20.04 -32.64 -2.09
C GLN A 313 19.18 -31.78 -2.99
N PHE A 314 19.66 -30.57 -3.28
CA PHE A 314 19.00 -29.67 -4.21
C PHE A 314 19.52 -29.94 -5.63
N VAL A 315 18.59 -30.23 -6.53
CA VAL A 315 18.83 -30.65 -7.92
C VAL A 315 18.00 -29.80 -8.87
N THR A 316 18.17 -30.02 -10.16
CA THR A 316 17.31 -29.39 -11.19
C THR A 316 15.87 -29.88 -11.09
N LEU A 317 14.94 -29.15 -11.71
CA LEU A 317 13.51 -29.47 -11.62
C LEU A 317 13.19 -30.88 -12.14
N ASP A 318 13.88 -31.28 -13.21
CA ASP A 318 13.65 -32.56 -13.89
C ASP A 318 14.14 -33.78 -13.09
N GLU A 319 15.04 -33.58 -12.14
CA GLU A 319 15.62 -34.63 -11.30
C GLU A 319 15.00 -34.69 -9.90
N ALA A 320 14.10 -33.76 -9.57
CA ALA A 320 13.59 -33.60 -8.22
C ALA A 320 12.42 -34.52 -7.89
N ASP A 321 12.48 -35.19 -6.72
CA ASP A 321 11.35 -35.93 -6.15
C ASP A 321 10.27 -34.97 -5.64
N TYR A 322 10.68 -33.80 -5.14
CA TYR A 322 9.79 -32.77 -4.57
C TYR A 322 10.19 -31.37 -5.04
N VAL A 323 9.18 -30.56 -5.32
CA VAL A 323 9.37 -29.16 -5.68
C VAL A 323 8.76 -28.27 -4.58
N ILE A 324 9.60 -27.42 -3.97
CA ILE A 324 9.13 -26.39 -3.05
C ILE A 324 8.87 -25.13 -3.85
N MET A 325 7.62 -24.68 -3.85
CA MET A 325 7.23 -23.50 -4.61
C MET A 325 6.45 -22.50 -3.76
N THR A 326 6.65 -21.23 -4.06
CA THR A 326 5.75 -20.18 -3.59
C THR A 326 4.56 -20.09 -4.52
N ASN A 327 3.44 -19.64 -4.00
CA ASN A 327 2.28 -19.30 -4.81
C ASN A 327 2.48 -17.92 -5.46
N ARG A 328 3.17 -17.94 -6.59
CA ARG A 328 3.57 -16.73 -7.29
C ARG A 328 3.49 -16.89 -8.82
#